data_770cc756eb090b82c21a5b4cf4a2b0a8
#
_entry.id   770cc756eb090b82c21a5b4cf4a2b0a8
#
_cell.length_a   1.000
_cell.length_b   1.000
_cell.length_c   1.000
_cell.angle_alpha   90.00
_cell.angle_beta   90.00
_cell.angle_gamma   90.00
#
_symmetry.space_group_name_H-M   'P 1'
#
loop_
_entity.id
_entity.type
_entity.pdbx_description
1 polymer ?
#
loop_
_entity_poly.entity_id
_entity_poly.type
_entity_poly.pdbx_seq_one_letter_code
_entity_poly.pdbx_strand_id
1 'polypeptide(L)'
;MVRDKASGALVPADMETFKAYMPELFAGEIQVDIEAFTPLIDSSDIGPQIWEQVARMVVSHYDEYDGFVVLHGTDTMSYSASALSFMLENLSKPVVFTGSQLPVGVLRSDAKENLLTAIEIAAAKDEDGNAIVPEVTIYFEDRL
;
A
#
# COMPACT_ATOMS: atom_id res chain seq x y z
N MET A 1 -4.38 0.57 10.75
CA MET A 1 -5.19 0.79 11.97
C MET A 1 -4.58 0.03 13.14
N VAL A 2 -4.49 0.65 14.28
CA VAL A 2 -4.09 0.04 15.56
C VAL A 2 -5.16 0.32 16.60
N ARG A 3 -5.22 -0.51 17.63
CA ARG A 3 -6.17 -0.27 18.74
C ARG A 3 -5.53 0.68 19.76
N ASP A 4 -6.11 1.85 19.94
CA ASP A 4 -5.72 2.78 20.99
C ASP A 4 -5.92 2.15 22.37
N LYS A 5 -4.88 2.18 23.20
CA LYS A 5 -4.90 1.50 24.51
C LYS A 5 -5.79 2.21 25.54
N ALA A 6 -6.06 3.50 25.37
CA ALA A 6 -6.86 4.27 26.33
C ALA A 6 -8.36 4.21 26.01
N SER A 7 -8.72 4.38 24.75
CA SER A 7 -10.11 4.42 24.28
C SER A 7 -10.63 3.09 23.77
N GLY A 8 -9.74 2.14 23.42
CA GLY A 8 -10.08 0.89 22.74
C GLY A 8 -10.53 1.08 21.28
N ALA A 9 -10.59 2.30 20.79
CA ALA A 9 -10.97 2.62 19.43
C ALA A 9 -9.88 2.22 18.42
N LEU A 10 -10.29 1.97 17.18
CA LEU A 10 -9.37 1.79 16.07
C LEU A 10 -8.93 3.18 15.57
N VAL A 11 -7.62 3.43 15.60
CA VAL A 11 -7.02 4.66 15.12
C VAL A 11 -5.98 4.33 14.05
N PRO A 12 -5.70 5.24 13.12
CA PRO A 12 -4.60 5.08 12.18
C PRO A 12 -3.28 4.89 12.92
N ALA A 13 -2.45 3.97 12.46
CA ALA A 13 -1.11 3.76 13.02
C ALA A 13 -0.18 4.89 12.55
N ASP A 14 0.51 5.54 13.47
CA ASP A 14 1.61 6.43 13.08
C ASP A 14 2.81 5.63 12.55
N MET A 15 3.75 6.34 11.94
CA MET A 15 4.90 5.73 11.28
C MET A 15 5.83 4.97 12.24
N GLU A 16 5.99 5.43 13.48
CA GLU A 16 6.80 4.74 14.49
C GLU A 16 6.15 3.43 14.90
N THR A 17 4.87 3.49 15.18
CA THR A 17 4.06 2.30 15.48
C THR A 17 4.09 1.31 14.32
N PHE A 18 3.93 1.79 13.08
CA PHE A 18 3.99 0.95 11.89
C PHE A 18 5.34 0.23 11.76
N LYS A 19 6.46 0.96 11.88
CA LYS A 19 7.81 0.37 11.87
C LYS A 19 8.04 -0.65 12.98
N ALA A 20 7.50 -0.40 14.17
CA ALA A 20 7.61 -1.33 15.30
C ALA A 20 6.87 -2.66 15.07
N TYR A 21 5.75 -2.63 14.34
CA TYR A 21 5.00 -3.84 13.99
C TYR A 21 5.54 -4.60 12.78
N MET A 22 6.32 -3.92 11.93
CA MET A 22 6.81 -4.46 10.66
C MET A 22 8.33 -4.26 10.48
N PRO A 23 9.17 -4.73 11.41
CA PRO A 23 10.62 -4.56 11.32
C PRO A 23 11.22 -5.25 10.10
N GLU A 24 10.57 -6.28 9.56
CA GLU A 24 11.01 -7.03 8.40
C GLU A 24 11.09 -6.19 7.13
N LEU A 25 10.24 -5.17 7.00
CA LEU A 25 10.27 -4.25 5.85
C LEU A 25 11.61 -3.52 5.70
N PHE A 26 12.34 -3.37 6.81
CA PHE A 26 13.60 -2.61 6.86
C PHE A 26 14.83 -3.49 7.02
N ALA A 27 14.64 -4.82 7.06
CA ALA A 27 15.73 -5.79 7.25
C ALA A 27 16.04 -6.61 5.99
N GLY A 28 15.23 -6.48 4.94
CA GLY A 28 15.35 -7.24 3.69
C GLY A 28 16.27 -6.59 2.66
N GLU A 29 16.40 -7.24 1.52
CA GLU A 29 17.15 -6.74 0.35
C GLU A 29 16.37 -5.64 -0.40
N ILE A 30 15.04 -5.57 -0.23
CA ILE A 30 14.18 -4.57 -0.83
C ILE A 30 14.24 -3.29 0.03
N GLN A 31 14.64 -2.18 -0.59
CA GLN A 31 14.61 -0.89 0.06
C GLN A 31 13.20 -0.30 -0.02
N VAL A 32 12.67 0.11 1.14
CA VAL A 32 11.31 0.64 1.27
C VAL A 32 11.35 2.03 1.88
N ASP A 33 10.86 3.01 1.14
CA ASP A 33 10.55 4.35 1.64
C ASP A 33 9.05 4.50 1.83
N ILE A 34 8.63 5.25 2.83
CA ILE A 34 7.23 5.38 3.16
C ILE A 34 6.85 6.86 3.22
N GLU A 35 5.83 7.20 2.47
CA GLU A 35 5.16 8.49 2.51
C GLU A 35 3.71 8.32 2.99
N ALA A 36 3.22 9.23 3.82
CA ALA A 36 1.89 9.13 4.40
C ALA A 36 1.16 10.48 4.37
N PHE A 37 -0.15 10.41 4.13
CA PHE A 37 -1.03 11.58 4.29
C PHE A 37 -1.07 12.06 5.74
N THR A 38 -1.07 13.36 5.91
CA THR A 38 -1.20 13.97 7.24
C THR A 38 -2.34 15.03 7.21
N PRO A 39 -3.44 14.79 7.89
CA PRO A 39 -3.80 13.60 8.67
C PRO A 39 -4.00 12.34 7.79
N LEU A 40 -3.92 11.17 8.41
CA LEU A 40 -4.28 9.92 7.77
C LEU A 40 -5.76 9.91 7.39
N ILE A 41 -6.10 9.34 6.24
CA ILE A 41 -7.44 9.39 5.66
C ILE A 41 -8.16 8.06 5.92
N ASP A 42 -9.40 8.15 6.40
CA ASP A 42 -10.28 6.98 6.44
C ASP A 42 -10.74 6.64 5.01
N SER A 43 -10.75 5.35 4.67
CA SER A 43 -11.11 4.91 3.31
C SER A 43 -12.55 5.27 2.94
N SER A 44 -13.45 5.41 3.90
CA SER A 44 -14.82 5.88 3.67
C SER A 44 -14.90 7.33 3.15
N ASP A 45 -13.86 8.12 3.41
CA ASP A 45 -13.77 9.54 3.00
C ASP A 45 -12.93 9.74 1.73
N ILE A 46 -12.42 8.65 1.13
CA ILE A 46 -11.60 8.73 -0.08
C ILE A 46 -12.45 8.98 -1.32
N GLY A 47 -12.07 9.99 -2.09
CA GLY A 47 -12.71 10.41 -3.33
C GLY A 47 -11.71 10.91 -4.38
N PRO A 48 -12.21 11.51 -5.48
CA PRO A 48 -11.40 11.90 -6.63
C PRO A 48 -10.18 12.76 -6.31
N GLN A 49 -10.28 13.63 -5.32
CA GLN A 49 -9.17 14.51 -4.89
C GLN A 49 -8.01 13.69 -4.30
N ILE A 50 -8.31 12.61 -3.58
CA ILE A 50 -7.29 11.74 -3.00
C ILE A 50 -6.69 10.85 -4.09
N TRP A 51 -7.50 10.35 -5.02
CA TRP A 51 -6.99 9.61 -6.17
C TRP A 51 -6.00 10.43 -6.98
N GLU A 52 -6.31 11.70 -7.24
CA GLU A 52 -5.40 12.62 -7.92
C GLU A 52 -4.08 12.80 -7.15
N GLN A 53 -4.14 12.95 -5.83
CA GLN A 53 -2.94 13.09 -5.01
C GLN A 53 -2.08 11.83 -5.05
N VAL A 54 -2.68 10.62 -4.91
CA VAL A 54 -1.96 9.35 -5.03
C VAL A 54 -1.32 9.24 -6.43
N ALA A 55 -2.05 9.54 -7.50
CA ALA A 55 -1.51 9.52 -8.84
C ALA A 55 -0.32 10.47 -9.01
N ARG A 56 -0.41 11.68 -8.46
CA ARG A 56 0.71 12.66 -8.48
C ARG A 56 1.92 12.18 -7.69
N MET A 57 1.72 11.55 -6.53
CA MET A 57 2.81 10.95 -5.75
C MET A 57 3.52 9.86 -6.55
N VAL A 58 2.78 8.93 -7.16
CA VAL A 58 3.35 7.90 -8.02
C VAL A 58 4.16 8.52 -9.17
N VAL A 59 3.59 9.49 -9.88
CA VAL A 59 4.26 10.14 -11.03
C VAL A 59 5.50 10.92 -10.60
N SER A 60 5.45 11.62 -9.46
CA SER A 60 6.60 12.42 -8.98
C SER A 60 7.81 11.56 -8.61
N HIS A 61 7.59 10.34 -8.18
CA HIS A 61 8.63 9.38 -7.79
C HIS A 61 8.86 8.25 -8.80
N TYR A 62 8.23 8.35 -9.97
CA TYR A 62 8.19 7.23 -10.92
C TYR A 62 9.58 6.76 -11.36
N ASP A 63 10.54 7.68 -11.54
CA ASP A 63 11.90 7.36 -11.98
C ASP A 63 12.80 6.87 -10.83
N GLU A 64 12.41 7.10 -9.58
CA GLU A 64 13.24 6.81 -8.40
C GLU A 64 13.03 5.40 -7.85
N TYR A 65 11.83 4.81 -8.03
CA TYR A 65 11.45 3.51 -7.46
C TYR A 65 11.11 2.47 -8.53
N ASP A 66 11.29 1.20 -8.21
CA ASP A 66 10.98 0.05 -9.06
C ASP A 66 9.48 -0.30 -9.06
N GLY A 67 8.74 0.08 -8.02
CA GLY A 67 7.32 -0.15 -7.89
C GLY A 67 6.73 0.60 -6.70
N PHE A 68 5.40 0.59 -6.59
CA PHE A 68 4.65 1.34 -5.60
C PHE A 68 3.65 0.45 -4.89
N VAL A 69 3.52 0.62 -3.58
CA VAL A 69 2.49 -0.05 -2.78
C VAL A 69 1.62 0.99 -2.11
N VAL A 70 0.31 0.91 -2.29
CA VAL A 70 -0.65 1.81 -1.70
C VAL A 70 -1.39 1.08 -0.57
N LEU A 71 -1.08 1.45 0.67
CA LEU A 71 -1.84 0.97 1.84
C LEU A 71 -3.16 1.71 1.94
N HIS A 72 -4.24 0.96 1.84
CA HIS A 72 -5.59 1.50 1.73
C HIS A 72 -6.55 0.76 2.66
N GLY A 73 -7.53 1.46 3.22
CA GLY A 73 -8.63 0.80 3.91
C GLY A 73 -9.54 0.04 2.94
N THR A 74 -10.16 -1.05 3.41
CA THR A 74 -10.87 -1.99 2.55
C THR A 74 -12.20 -1.49 1.99
N ASP A 75 -12.81 -0.46 2.59
CA ASP A 75 -14.16 0.00 2.21
C ASP A 75 -14.25 0.49 0.77
N THR A 76 -13.24 1.20 0.29
CA THR A 76 -13.23 1.80 -1.05
C THR A 76 -12.00 1.45 -1.88
N MET A 77 -11.21 0.45 -1.47
CA MET A 77 -9.97 0.06 -2.16
C MET A 77 -10.21 -0.28 -3.64
N SER A 78 -11.26 -1.04 -3.94
CA SER A 78 -11.60 -1.41 -5.32
C SER A 78 -11.93 -0.20 -6.20
N TYR A 79 -12.61 0.80 -5.64
CA TYR A 79 -12.90 2.05 -6.36
C TYR A 79 -11.62 2.86 -6.62
N SER A 80 -10.77 2.99 -5.61
CA SER A 80 -9.50 3.71 -5.75
C SER A 80 -8.57 3.04 -6.75
N ALA A 81 -8.37 1.74 -6.67
CA ALA A 81 -7.55 1.00 -7.62
C ALA A 81 -8.10 1.08 -9.05
N SER A 82 -9.42 0.95 -9.21
CA SER A 82 -10.08 1.12 -10.51
C SER A 82 -9.86 2.53 -11.07
N ALA A 83 -10.01 3.57 -10.24
CA ALA A 83 -9.78 4.95 -10.69
C ALA A 83 -8.32 5.15 -11.13
N LEU A 84 -7.35 4.71 -10.30
CA LEU A 84 -5.92 4.83 -10.61
C LEU A 84 -5.54 4.05 -11.88
N SER A 85 -6.16 2.90 -12.16
CA SER A 85 -5.89 2.14 -13.38
C SER A 85 -6.26 2.90 -14.67
N PHE A 86 -7.21 3.83 -14.60
CA PHE A 86 -7.54 4.72 -15.71
C PHE A 86 -6.77 6.04 -15.71
N MET A 87 -6.26 6.46 -14.55
CA MET A 87 -5.51 7.70 -14.42
C MET A 87 -4.02 7.54 -14.77
N LEU A 88 -3.46 6.35 -14.54
CA LEU A 88 -2.05 6.02 -14.77
C LEU A 88 -1.93 5.20 -16.07
N GLU A 89 -1.63 5.87 -17.17
CA GLU A 89 -1.48 5.24 -18.48
C GLU A 89 -0.04 4.78 -18.73
N ASN A 90 0.11 3.68 -19.48
CA ASN A 90 1.40 3.16 -19.96
C ASN A 90 2.40 2.85 -18.83
N LEU A 91 1.93 2.29 -17.74
CA LEU A 91 2.78 1.88 -16.64
C LEU A 91 3.81 0.83 -17.10
N SER A 92 5.06 1.02 -16.70
CA SER A 92 6.13 0.02 -16.77
C SER A 92 6.52 -0.52 -15.39
N LYS A 93 5.88 -0.01 -14.34
CA LYS A 93 6.12 -0.35 -12.94
C LYS A 93 4.81 -0.66 -12.23
N PRO A 94 4.81 -1.59 -11.25
CA PRO A 94 3.61 -1.96 -10.50
C PRO A 94 3.12 -0.83 -9.61
N VAL A 95 1.80 -0.73 -9.46
CA VAL A 95 1.13 0.03 -8.40
C VAL A 95 0.17 -0.92 -7.69
N VAL A 96 0.59 -1.48 -6.58
CA VAL A 96 -0.13 -2.53 -5.86
C VAL A 96 -0.90 -1.96 -4.68
N PHE A 97 -2.22 -1.98 -4.75
CA PHE A 97 -3.07 -1.67 -3.61
C PHE A 97 -3.16 -2.86 -2.67
N THR A 98 -3.09 -2.61 -1.38
CA THR A 98 -3.32 -3.61 -0.34
C THR A 98 -3.85 -2.98 0.95
N GLY A 99 -4.30 -3.80 1.86
CA GLY A 99 -4.83 -3.40 3.15
C GLY A 99 -5.00 -4.60 4.07
N SER A 100 -5.85 -4.48 5.07
CA SER A 100 -6.15 -5.58 5.98
C SER A 100 -7.56 -5.51 6.53
N GLN A 101 -8.15 -6.66 6.82
CA GLN A 101 -9.42 -6.74 7.55
C GLN A 101 -9.22 -6.56 9.05
N LEU A 102 -8.09 -7.04 9.57
CA LEU A 102 -7.80 -6.94 10.99
C LEU A 102 -6.72 -5.88 11.24
N PRO A 103 -6.83 -5.10 12.32
CA PRO A 103 -5.81 -4.11 12.67
C PRO A 103 -4.43 -4.75 12.87
N VAL A 104 -3.40 -4.02 12.54
CA VAL A 104 -2.01 -4.40 12.85
C VAL A 104 -1.86 -4.61 14.37
N GLY A 105 -1.20 -5.68 14.78
CA GLY A 105 -1.00 -6.03 16.19
C GLY A 105 -2.10 -6.88 16.81
N VAL A 106 -3.18 -7.16 16.09
CA VAL A 106 -4.17 -8.16 16.50
C VAL A 106 -3.67 -9.57 16.17
N LEU A 107 -3.94 -10.53 17.05
CA LEU A 107 -3.56 -11.92 16.81
C LEU A 107 -4.20 -12.42 15.50
N ARG A 108 -3.36 -12.97 14.62
CA ARG A 108 -3.76 -13.45 13.28
C ARG A 108 -4.25 -12.33 12.34
N SER A 109 -3.72 -11.11 12.48
CA SER A 109 -3.93 -10.05 11.50
C SER A 109 -3.35 -10.45 10.14
N ASP A 110 -4.11 -10.22 9.10
CA ASP A 110 -3.73 -10.38 7.69
C ASP A 110 -2.81 -9.25 7.18
N ALA A 111 -2.69 -8.17 7.95
CA ALA A 111 -1.99 -6.94 7.54
C ALA A 111 -0.54 -7.16 7.13
N LYS A 112 0.19 -8.00 7.88
CA LYS A 112 1.60 -8.25 7.65
C LYS A 112 1.83 -9.04 6.37
N GLU A 113 1.10 -10.13 6.21
CA GLU A 113 1.19 -11.00 5.03
C GLU A 113 0.81 -10.23 3.76
N ASN A 114 -0.32 -9.53 3.79
CA ASN A 114 -0.77 -8.73 2.67
C ASN A 114 0.25 -7.68 2.24
N LEU A 115 0.86 -6.98 3.20
CA LEU A 115 1.84 -5.94 2.88
C LEU A 115 3.15 -6.51 2.35
N LEU A 116 3.70 -7.54 2.99
CA LEU A 116 4.96 -8.16 2.54
C LEU A 116 4.81 -8.70 1.13
N THR A 117 3.74 -9.42 0.85
CA THR A 117 3.48 -9.95 -0.50
C THR A 117 3.24 -8.85 -1.53
N ALA A 118 2.53 -7.77 -1.17
CA ALA A 118 2.37 -6.63 -2.07
C ALA A 118 3.71 -5.98 -2.43
N ILE A 119 4.64 -5.88 -1.49
CA ILE A 119 5.99 -5.37 -1.74
C ILE A 119 6.80 -6.33 -2.62
N GLU A 120 6.73 -7.63 -2.38
CA GLU A 120 7.36 -8.64 -3.24
C GLU A 120 6.85 -8.56 -4.68
N ILE A 121 5.54 -8.42 -4.88
CA ILE A 121 4.93 -8.22 -6.20
C ILE A 121 5.45 -6.92 -6.85
N ALA A 122 5.50 -5.83 -6.08
CA ALA A 122 5.96 -4.55 -6.58
C ALA A 122 7.46 -4.54 -6.96
N ALA A 123 8.27 -5.41 -6.34
CA ALA A 123 9.69 -5.55 -6.61
C ALA A 123 10.01 -6.64 -7.64
N ALA A 124 9.04 -7.50 -7.99
CA ALA A 124 9.28 -8.67 -8.84
C ALA A 124 9.62 -8.26 -10.28
N LYS A 125 10.73 -8.81 -10.80
CA LYS A 125 11.22 -8.59 -12.16
C LYS A 125 11.42 -9.90 -12.90
N ASP A 126 11.26 -9.84 -14.21
CA ASP A 126 11.60 -10.93 -15.12
C ASP A 126 13.14 -11.03 -15.35
N GLU A 127 13.56 -11.98 -16.18
CA GLU A 127 14.98 -12.18 -16.53
C GLU A 127 15.61 -10.99 -17.27
N ASP A 128 14.79 -10.17 -17.93
CA ASP A 128 15.20 -8.97 -18.66
C ASP A 128 15.18 -7.70 -17.77
N GLY A 129 14.78 -7.84 -16.51
CA GLY A 129 14.71 -6.75 -15.52
C GLY A 129 13.44 -5.91 -15.60
N ASN A 130 12.44 -6.32 -16.37
CA ASN A 130 11.14 -5.65 -16.43
C ASN A 130 10.25 -6.10 -15.27
N ALA A 131 9.35 -5.23 -14.82
CA ALA A 131 8.34 -5.60 -13.83
C ALA A 131 7.44 -6.72 -14.36
N ILE A 132 7.16 -7.73 -13.53
CA ILE A 132 6.28 -8.85 -13.91
C ILE A 132 4.82 -8.37 -14.04
N VAL A 133 4.40 -7.42 -13.20
CA VAL A 133 3.02 -6.89 -13.17
C VAL A 133 3.05 -5.37 -13.31
N PRO A 134 3.30 -4.81 -14.51
CA PRO A 134 3.40 -3.36 -14.71
C PRO A 134 2.03 -2.69 -14.81
N GLU A 135 1.18 -2.89 -13.82
CA GLU A 135 -0.22 -2.46 -13.81
C GLU A 135 -0.64 -1.95 -12.43
N VAL A 136 -1.81 -1.32 -12.36
CA VAL A 136 -2.50 -1.07 -11.09
C VAL A 136 -3.26 -2.34 -10.71
N THR A 137 -2.92 -2.91 -9.57
CA THR A 137 -3.49 -4.17 -9.07
C THR A 137 -3.93 -4.05 -7.61
N ILE A 138 -4.74 -4.99 -7.15
CA ILE A 138 -5.04 -5.17 -5.73
C ILE A 138 -4.51 -6.55 -5.33
N TYR A 139 -3.64 -6.60 -4.33
CA TYR A 139 -3.32 -7.84 -3.65
C TYR A 139 -4.03 -7.88 -2.29
N PHE A 140 -4.81 -8.91 -2.06
CA PHE A 140 -5.54 -9.09 -0.82
C PHE A 140 -5.72 -10.58 -0.49
N GLU A 141 -5.36 -10.98 0.73
CA GLU A 141 -5.27 -12.37 1.17
C GLU A 141 -4.30 -13.16 0.25
N ASP A 142 -4.79 -14.03 -0.58
CA ASP A 142 -3.98 -14.88 -1.46
C ASP A 142 -4.30 -14.66 -2.96
N ARG A 143 -4.80 -13.46 -3.31
CA ARG A 143 -5.23 -13.10 -4.67
C ARG A 143 -4.66 -11.77 -5.13
N LEU A 144 -4.26 -11.77 -6.38
CA LEU A 144 -3.88 -10.59 -7.15
C LEU A 144 -4.94 -10.30 -8.21
#